data_dfe5b9dca277b5dea26570a85a7ac879
#
_entry.id   dfe5b9dca277b5dea26570a85a7ac879
#
_cell.length_a   1.000
_cell.length_b   1.000
_cell.length_c   1.000
_cell.angle_alpha   90.00
_cell.angle_beta   90.00
_cell.angle_gamma   90.00
#
_symmetry.space_group_name_H-M   'P 1'
#
loop_
_entity.id
_entity.type
_entity.pdbx_description
1 polymer ?
#
loop_
_entity_poly.entity_id
_entity_poly.type
_entity_poly.pdbx_seq_one_letter_code
_entity_poly.pdbx_strand_id
1 'polypeptide(L)'
;PDCYELNIENFAAYANKGLLAEITGQDLSGLNETALGAFNVNGKQYGLPESFSNVVLIYNKDLFDQASVTYPTDDWTQDDVQNAAEKIRALGDDIFGIWQPITYNEFFKVVAQYGGSLLNEDKTQFTINSEENIKAAQTLVDRVLVSNVQPNSVQQGGMGDWDMFMSGRLGMIPTGIWAFQTFTENCDFAWDIAVEPGSTQKATHFFSNCVVMNPETEHPEEVAEWLAWLTSSTESADIRLAAGWDLPALKDLNALSSYLEITPPDNRKAVFESLDY
;
A
#
# COMPACT_ATOMS: atom_id res chain seq x y z
N PRO A 1 14.78 -24.64 -9.36
CA PRO A 1 13.35 -24.59 -9.68
C PRO A 1 13.12 -23.95 -11.05
N ASP A 2 12.04 -24.32 -11.73
CA ASP A 2 11.68 -23.81 -13.05
C ASP A 2 11.06 -22.41 -12.97
N CYS A 3 10.38 -22.13 -11.88
CA CYS A 3 9.83 -20.82 -11.56
C CYS A 3 9.95 -20.54 -10.05
N TYR A 4 9.81 -19.28 -9.69
CA TYR A 4 9.86 -18.82 -8.30
C TYR A 4 9.25 -17.43 -8.16
N GLU A 5 8.95 -17.05 -6.93
CA GLU A 5 8.44 -15.73 -6.57
C GLU A 5 9.59 -14.74 -6.37
N LEU A 6 9.39 -13.50 -6.81
CA LEU A 6 10.24 -12.35 -6.54
C LEU A 6 9.41 -11.15 -6.08
N ASN A 7 9.93 -10.42 -5.12
CA ASN A 7 9.38 -9.11 -4.79
C ASN A 7 9.85 -8.04 -5.80
N ILE A 8 9.08 -6.95 -5.89
CA ILE A 8 9.32 -5.88 -6.85
C ILE A 8 10.70 -5.24 -6.69
N GLU A 9 11.22 -5.15 -5.47
CA GLU A 9 12.51 -4.52 -5.17
C GLU A 9 13.69 -5.28 -5.79
N ASN A 10 13.59 -6.59 -5.89
CA ASN A 10 14.64 -7.43 -6.46
C ASN A 10 14.48 -7.67 -7.95
N PHE A 11 13.26 -7.57 -8.47
CA PHE A 11 12.92 -7.91 -9.86
C PHE A 11 13.83 -7.21 -10.89
N ALA A 12 13.97 -5.89 -10.79
CA ALA A 12 14.76 -5.12 -11.74
C ALA A 12 16.24 -5.56 -11.79
N ALA A 13 16.81 -5.93 -10.63
CA ALA A 13 18.19 -6.41 -10.55
C ALA A 13 18.37 -7.76 -11.23
N TYR A 14 17.40 -8.66 -11.07
CA TYR A 14 17.42 -9.98 -11.71
C TYR A 14 17.21 -9.88 -13.23
N ALA A 15 16.22 -9.09 -13.67
CA ALA A 15 15.96 -8.88 -15.09
C ALA A 15 17.17 -8.27 -15.82
N ASN A 16 17.78 -7.23 -15.24
CA ASN A 16 18.96 -6.58 -15.84
C ASN A 16 20.20 -7.46 -15.89
N LYS A 17 20.30 -8.46 -15.03
CA LYS A 17 21.40 -9.45 -15.04
C LYS A 17 21.15 -10.64 -15.97
N GLY A 18 19.99 -10.69 -16.64
CA GLY A 18 19.61 -11.81 -17.51
C GLY A 18 19.31 -13.10 -16.75
N LEU A 19 18.86 -13.01 -15.51
CA LEU A 19 18.56 -14.15 -14.65
C LEU A 19 17.09 -14.57 -14.74
N LEU A 20 16.30 -13.96 -15.64
CA LEU A 20 14.88 -14.25 -15.86
C LEU A 20 14.65 -14.56 -17.35
N ALA A 21 13.80 -15.53 -17.63
CA ALA A 21 13.31 -15.80 -18.98
C ALA A 21 12.13 -14.86 -19.32
N GLU A 22 12.02 -14.50 -20.58
CA GLU A 22 10.86 -13.76 -21.10
C GLU A 22 9.64 -14.67 -21.12
N ILE A 23 8.50 -14.22 -20.59
CA ILE A 23 7.23 -14.94 -20.61
C ILE A 23 6.45 -14.47 -21.86
N THR A 24 6.17 -15.38 -22.78
CA THR A 24 5.52 -15.10 -24.04
C THR A 24 4.41 -16.12 -24.33
N GLY A 25 3.54 -15.78 -25.30
CA GLY A 25 2.51 -16.71 -25.80
C GLY A 25 1.27 -16.85 -24.93
N GLN A 26 1.16 -16.07 -23.85
CA GLN A 26 0.03 -16.12 -22.91
C GLN A 26 -0.89 -14.91 -23.09
N ASP A 27 -2.19 -15.10 -22.90
CA ASP A 27 -3.15 -14.01 -22.80
C ASP A 27 -3.12 -13.43 -21.37
N LEU A 28 -2.56 -12.24 -21.24
CA LEU A 28 -2.41 -11.51 -19.98
C LEU A 28 -3.39 -10.35 -19.84
N SER A 29 -4.37 -10.24 -20.73
CA SER A 29 -5.34 -9.12 -20.77
C SER A 29 -6.24 -9.04 -19.53
N GLY A 30 -6.35 -10.13 -18.79
CA GLY A 30 -7.09 -10.20 -17.51
C GLY A 30 -6.36 -9.58 -16.32
N LEU A 31 -5.07 -9.27 -16.44
CA LEU A 31 -4.28 -8.68 -15.36
C LEU A 31 -4.39 -7.15 -15.35
N ASN A 32 -4.26 -6.57 -14.15
CA ASN A 32 -4.17 -5.13 -13.96
C ASN A 32 -2.94 -4.57 -14.68
N GLU A 33 -3.13 -3.53 -15.49
CA GLU A 33 -2.08 -2.99 -16.37
C GLU A 33 -0.91 -2.36 -15.59
N THR A 34 -1.20 -1.70 -14.48
CA THR A 34 -0.16 -1.11 -13.59
C THR A 34 0.68 -2.20 -12.97
N ALA A 35 0.06 -3.25 -12.43
CA ALA A 35 0.74 -4.38 -11.83
C ALA A 35 1.59 -5.15 -12.87
N LEU A 36 1.01 -5.41 -14.05
CA LEU A 36 1.72 -6.09 -15.13
C LEU A 36 2.91 -5.27 -15.64
N GLY A 37 2.72 -3.96 -15.79
CA GLY A 37 3.75 -3.02 -16.25
C GLY A 37 4.96 -2.93 -15.31
N ALA A 38 4.78 -3.17 -14.03
CA ALA A 38 5.86 -3.17 -13.03
C ALA A 38 6.92 -4.26 -13.31
N PHE A 39 6.55 -5.32 -14.01
CA PHE A 39 7.41 -6.47 -14.32
C PHE A 39 7.75 -6.57 -15.83
N ASN A 40 7.63 -5.43 -16.53
CA ASN A 40 8.06 -5.28 -17.91
C ASN A 40 9.39 -4.51 -17.99
N VAL A 41 10.34 -5.02 -18.75
CA VAL A 41 11.63 -4.35 -18.98
C VAL A 41 11.85 -4.21 -20.50
N ASN A 42 11.95 -3.00 -20.98
CA ASN A 42 12.18 -2.69 -22.39
C ASN A 42 11.15 -3.33 -23.36
N GLY A 43 9.89 -3.38 -22.96
CA GLY A 43 8.79 -3.95 -23.75
C GLY A 43 8.68 -5.48 -23.66
N LYS A 44 9.45 -6.14 -22.79
CA LYS A 44 9.42 -7.58 -22.57
C LYS A 44 8.93 -7.91 -21.19
N GLN A 45 8.08 -8.92 -21.08
CA GLN A 45 7.51 -9.38 -19.81
C GLN A 45 8.38 -10.47 -19.21
N TYR A 46 8.93 -10.21 -18.02
CA TYR A 46 9.80 -11.14 -17.29
C TYR A 46 9.21 -11.68 -16.00
N GLY A 47 8.13 -11.09 -15.50
CA GLY A 47 7.40 -11.56 -14.34
C GLY A 47 5.91 -11.31 -14.51
N LEU A 48 5.07 -12.17 -13.94
CA LEU A 48 3.64 -11.95 -13.86
C LEU A 48 3.26 -11.56 -12.44
N PRO A 49 2.47 -10.49 -12.24
CA PRO A 49 2.06 -10.05 -10.91
C PRO A 49 1.22 -11.14 -10.26
N GLU A 50 1.74 -11.73 -9.20
CA GLU A 50 1.03 -12.74 -8.43
C GLU A 50 0.01 -12.10 -7.51
N SER A 51 0.45 -11.05 -6.81
CA SER A 51 -0.36 -10.32 -5.87
C SER A 51 -0.11 -8.82 -5.99
N PHE A 52 -1.04 -8.05 -5.44
CA PHE A 52 -0.77 -6.67 -5.12
C PHE A 52 -1.19 -6.35 -3.69
N SER A 53 -0.56 -5.34 -3.15
CA SER A 53 -0.98 -4.68 -1.94
C SER A 53 -0.64 -3.20 -2.01
N ASN A 54 -1.37 -2.40 -1.28
CA ASN A 54 -1.12 -0.97 -1.20
C ASN A 54 -1.31 -0.47 0.22
N VAL A 55 -0.92 0.77 0.45
CA VAL A 55 -1.14 1.48 1.69
C VAL A 55 -2.45 2.26 1.58
N VAL A 56 -3.24 2.21 2.63
CA VAL A 56 -4.48 2.96 2.80
C VAL A 56 -4.46 3.70 4.14
N LEU A 57 -5.31 4.68 4.32
CA LEU A 57 -5.53 5.29 5.63
C LEU A 57 -6.51 4.42 6.41
N ILE A 58 -6.04 3.75 7.47
CA ILE A 58 -6.90 3.02 8.41
C ILE A 58 -7.24 3.96 9.56
N TYR A 59 -8.50 3.97 10.02
CA TYR A 59 -8.94 4.87 11.08
C TYR A 59 -9.87 4.20 12.10
N ASN A 60 -9.76 4.64 13.34
CA ASN A 60 -10.56 4.19 14.48
C ASN A 60 -11.85 5.02 14.55
N LYS A 61 -13.00 4.41 14.18
CA LYS A 61 -14.31 5.08 14.14
C LYS A 61 -14.73 5.59 15.52
N ASP A 62 -14.43 4.86 16.58
CA ASP A 62 -14.81 5.24 17.94
C ASP A 62 -14.10 6.51 18.41
N LEU A 63 -12.82 6.69 18.08
CA LEU A 63 -12.09 7.92 18.41
C LEU A 63 -12.56 9.11 17.54
N PHE A 64 -12.93 8.86 16.29
CA PHE A 64 -13.53 9.89 15.42
C PHE A 64 -14.86 10.38 15.98
N ASP A 65 -15.72 9.46 16.38
CA ASP A 65 -17.02 9.79 16.98
C ASP A 65 -16.85 10.55 18.30
N GLN A 66 -15.95 10.11 19.19
CA GLN A 66 -15.64 10.79 20.44
C GLN A 66 -15.11 12.22 20.21
N ALA A 67 -14.27 12.41 19.20
CA ALA A 67 -13.73 13.72 18.84
C ALA A 67 -14.71 14.58 18.01
N SER A 68 -15.89 14.04 17.65
CA SER A 68 -16.85 14.67 16.75
C SER A 68 -16.23 15.08 15.42
N VAL A 69 -15.41 14.21 14.85
CA VAL A 69 -14.77 14.36 13.54
C VAL A 69 -15.52 13.51 12.52
N THR A 70 -15.76 14.06 11.34
CA THR A 70 -16.32 13.30 10.22
C THR A 70 -15.30 12.27 9.72
N TYR A 71 -15.78 11.11 9.30
CA TYR A 71 -14.90 10.07 8.74
C TYR A 71 -14.21 10.54 7.46
N PRO A 72 -13.00 10.01 7.18
CA PRO A 72 -12.29 10.32 5.95
C PRO A 72 -13.12 10.01 4.70
N THR A 73 -13.04 10.91 3.73
CA THR A 73 -13.65 10.77 2.41
C THR A 73 -12.56 10.86 1.33
N ASP A 74 -12.93 10.54 0.09
CA ASP A 74 -11.99 10.63 -1.05
C ASP A 74 -11.47 12.05 -1.32
N ASP A 75 -12.18 13.07 -0.84
CA ASP A 75 -11.77 14.48 -1.00
C ASP A 75 -10.83 14.98 0.11
N TRP A 76 -10.53 14.13 1.11
CA TRP A 76 -9.64 14.53 2.19
C TRP A 76 -8.23 14.85 1.69
N THR A 77 -7.66 15.87 2.34
CA THR A 77 -6.29 16.33 2.13
C THR A 77 -5.43 16.06 3.36
N GLN A 78 -4.12 16.30 3.25
CA GLN A 78 -3.20 16.23 4.40
C GLN A 78 -3.55 17.24 5.49
N ASP A 79 -4.20 18.37 5.14
CA ASP A 79 -4.69 19.35 6.12
C ASP A 79 -5.91 18.80 6.89
N ASP A 80 -6.80 18.05 6.24
CA ASP A 80 -7.92 17.38 6.90
C ASP A 80 -7.44 16.30 7.87
N VAL A 81 -6.42 15.53 7.46
CA VAL A 81 -5.73 14.57 8.35
C VAL A 81 -5.17 15.27 9.59
N GLN A 82 -4.47 16.39 9.40
CA GLN A 82 -3.88 17.15 10.51
C GLN A 82 -4.97 17.67 11.46
N ASN A 83 -6.03 18.27 10.92
CA ASN A 83 -7.14 18.80 11.70
C ASN A 83 -7.88 17.70 12.50
N ALA A 84 -8.09 16.54 11.89
CA ALA A 84 -8.66 15.37 12.56
C ALA A 84 -7.74 14.88 13.67
N ALA A 85 -6.45 14.75 13.37
CA ALA A 85 -5.44 14.30 14.31
C ALA A 85 -5.35 15.19 15.55
N GLU A 86 -5.44 16.51 15.40
CA GLU A 86 -5.43 17.47 16.52
C GLU A 86 -6.66 17.33 17.42
N LYS A 87 -7.85 17.15 16.82
CA LYS A 87 -9.08 16.93 17.60
C LYS A 87 -9.06 15.61 18.35
N ILE A 88 -8.57 14.55 17.73
CA ILE A 88 -8.42 13.23 18.39
C ILE A 88 -7.37 13.31 19.49
N ARG A 89 -6.24 13.98 19.26
CA ARG A 89 -5.20 14.20 20.26
C ARG A 89 -5.74 14.90 21.52
N ALA A 90 -6.70 15.79 21.37
CA ALA A 90 -7.33 16.52 22.47
C ALA A 90 -8.23 15.64 23.38
N LEU A 91 -8.52 14.39 23.01
CA LEU A 91 -9.34 13.47 23.82
C LEU A 91 -8.60 12.98 25.09
N GLY A 92 -7.27 12.95 25.07
CA GLY A 92 -6.52 12.49 26.25
C GLY A 92 -5.01 12.45 26.05
N ASP A 93 -4.28 12.41 27.16
CA ASP A 93 -2.82 12.46 27.13
C ASP A 93 -2.18 11.22 26.48
N ASP A 94 -2.85 10.09 26.52
CA ASP A 94 -2.40 8.83 25.94
C ASP A 94 -3.03 8.51 24.57
N ILE A 95 -3.83 9.43 24.02
CA ILE A 95 -4.47 9.30 22.71
C ILE A 95 -3.69 10.12 21.70
N PHE A 96 -3.42 9.53 20.53
CA PHE A 96 -2.73 10.19 19.43
C PHE A 96 -3.60 10.19 18.18
N GLY A 97 -3.48 11.25 17.39
CA GLY A 97 -4.30 11.43 16.21
C GLY A 97 -3.88 10.54 15.05
N ILE A 98 -2.58 10.40 14.85
CA ILE A 98 -2.01 9.63 13.75
C ILE A 98 -0.65 9.07 14.12
N TRP A 99 -0.29 7.93 13.54
CA TRP A 99 1.11 7.50 13.46
C TRP A 99 1.46 7.15 12.01
N GLN A 100 2.24 8.02 11.40
CA GLN A 100 2.84 7.83 10.09
C GLN A 100 4.36 7.75 10.28
N PRO A 101 5.00 6.59 10.09
CA PRO A 101 6.43 6.44 10.35
C PRO A 101 7.28 7.40 9.53
N ILE A 102 8.34 7.96 10.14
CA ILE A 102 9.34 8.75 9.41
C ILE A 102 10.41 7.79 8.88
N THR A 103 10.06 7.06 7.84
CA THR A 103 10.94 6.14 7.11
C THR A 103 11.15 6.65 5.69
N TYR A 104 12.10 6.06 4.97
CA TYR A 104 12.35 6.46 3.58
C TYR A 104 11.13 6.18 2.68
N ASN A 105 10.43 5.07 2.88
CA ASN A 105 9.23 4.74 2.13
C ASN A 105 8.12 5.77 2.34
N GLU A 106 7.79 6.06 3.60
CA GLU A 106 6.77 7.07 3.92
C GLU A 106 7.18 8.45 3.42
N PHE A 107 8.44 8.84 3.56
CA PHE A 107 8.92 10.11 3.02
C PHE A 107 8.75 10.19 1.49
N PHE A 108 9.08 9.15 0.74
CA PHE A 108 8.94 9.12 -0.72
C PHE A 108 7.48 9.28 -1.14
N LYS A 109 6.57 8.61 -0.46
CA LYS A 109 5.13 8.71 -0.69
C LYS A 109 4.63 10.13 -0.41
N VAL A 110 4.97 10.69 0.74
CA VAL A 110 4.54 12.06 1.10
C VAL A 110 5.15 13.09 0.15
N VAL A 111 6.39 12.91 -0.30
CA VAL A 111 6.99 13.72 -1.37
C VAL A 111 6.11 13.72 -2.63
N ALA A 112 5.69 12.55 -3.10
CA ALA A 112 4.79 12.44 -4.24
C ALA A 112 3.43 13.12 -3.98
N GLN A 113 2.86 12.97 -2.78
CA GLN A 113 1.61 13.64 -2.39
C GLN A 113 1.70 15.16 -2.42
N TYR A 114 2.89 15.73 -2.20
CA TYR A 114 3.16 17.17 -2.31
C TYR A 114 3.57 17.62 -3.72
N GLY A 115 3.56 16.72 -4.71
CA GLY A 115 3.95 17.00 -6.09
C GLY A 115 5.45 17.08 -6.31
N GLY A 116 6.24 16.63 -5.35
CA GLY A 116 7.69 16.56 -5.44
C GLY A 116 8.21 15.29 -6.09
N SER A 117 9.51 15.21 -6.24
CA SER A 117 10.23 14.02 -6.71
C SER A 117 11.63 13.94 -6.09
N LEU A 118 12.20 12.74 -6.03
CA LEU A 118 13.57 12.57 -5.50
C LEU A 118 14.64 12.78 -6.54
N LEU A 119 14.29 12.61 -7.81
CA LEU A 119 15.16 12.74 -8.96
C LEU A 119 14.47 13.62 -10.01
N ASN A 120 15.26 14.30 -10.83
CA ASN A 120 14.75 14.97 -12.03
C ASN A 120 14.21 13.95 -13.06
N GLU A 121 13.52 14.41 -14.10
CA GLU A 121 12.91 13.55 -15.13
C GLU A 121 13.90 12.58 -15.78
N ASP A 122 15.13 13.04 -16.05
CA ASP A 122 16.20 12.21 -16.64
C ASP A 122 16.85 11.25 -15.63
N LYS A 123 16.47 11.30 -14.36
CA LYS A 123 17.04 10.51 -13.24
C LYS A 123 18.55 10.69 -13.06
N THR A 124 19.08 11.85 -13.41
CA THR A 124 20.51 12.16 -13.37
C THR A 124 20.91 13.04 -12.18
N GLN A 125 19.97 13.70 -11.53
CA GLN A 125 20.21 14.60 -10.41
C GLN A 125 19.19 14.41 -9.30
N PHE A 126 19.64 14.55 -8.07
CA PHE A 126 18.75 14.58 -6.91
C PHE A 126 18.05 15.93 -6.79
N THR A 127 16.73 15.88 -6.55
CA THR A 127 15.85 17.04 -6.29
C THR A 127 15.36 17.07 -4.86
N ILE A 128 16.00 16.31 -3.96
CA ILE A 128 15.53 16.05 -2.59
C ILE A 128 15.34 17.32 -1.75
N ASN A 129 15.96 18.42 -2.10
CA ASN A 129 15.86 19.72 -1.41
C ASN A 129 14.92 20.72 -2.10
N SER A 130 14.01 20.25 -2.95
CA SER A 130 12.96 21.10 -3.51
C SER A 130 11.99 21.60 -2.42
N GLU A 131 11.24 22.66 -2.70
CA GLU A 131 10.26 23.21 -1.75
C GLU A 131 9.17 22.19 -1.38
N GLU A 132 8.70 21.40 -2.34
CA GLU A 132 7.71 20.35 -2.16
C GLU A 132 8.24 19.25 -1.21
N ASN A 133 9.47 18.84 -1.42
CA ASN A 133 10.11 17.80 -0.60
C ASN A 133 10.38 18.29 0.83
N ILE A 134 10.75 19.56 0.98
CA ILE A 134 10.92 20.19 2.31
C ILE A 134 9.58 20.24 3.04
N LYS A 135 8.48 20.61 2.35
CA LYS A 135 7.13 20.61 2.94
C LYS A 135 6.70 19.21 3.36
N ALA A 136 6.95 18.21 2.53
CA ALA A 136 6.68 16.81 2.85
C ALA A 136 7.40 16.36 4.13
N ALA A 137 8.71 16.63 4.21
CA ALA A 137 9.50 16.33 5.40
C ALA A 137 9.00 17.09 6.64
N GLN A 138 8.68 18.39 6.46
CA GLN A 138 8.20 19.23 7.55
C GLN A 138 6.88 18.71 8.12
N THR A 139 5.94 18.29 7.27
CA THR A 139 4.66 17.71 7.72
C THR A 139 4.88 16.51 8.63
N LEU A 140 5.75 15.57 8.25
CA LEU A 140 6.05 14.38 9.06
C LEU A 140 6.70 14.74 10.39
N VAL A 141 7.64 15.68 10.39
CA VAL A 141 8.37 16.11 11.58
C VAL A 141 7.48 16.91 12.52
N ASP A 142 6.65 17.83 12.01
CA ASP A 142 5.81 18.70 12.82
C ASP A 142 4.70 17.94 13.56
N ARG A 143 4.23 16.82 13.02
CA ARG A 143 3.31 15.92 13.72
C ARG A 143 3.86 15.40 15.04
N VAL A 144 5.16 15.19 15.12
CA VAL A 144 5.85 14.72 16.34
C VAL A 144 6.29 15.88 17.21
N LEU A 145 6.96 16.87 16.62
CA LEU A 145 7.72 17.88 17.38
C LEU A 145 6.93 19.17 17.69
N VAL A 146 5.92 19.49 16.87
CA VAL A 146 5.16 20.74 16.99
C VAL A 146 3.75 20.48 17.51
N SER A 147 2.95 19.74 16.76
CA SER A 147 1.54 19.49 17.11
C SER A 147 1.36 18.31 18.08
N ASN A 148 2.38 17.48 18.25
CA ASN A 148 2.35 16.29 19.09
C ASN A 148 1.11 15.39 18.86
N VAL A 149 0.64 15.35 17.62
CA VAL A 149 -0.46 14.46 17.22
C VAL A 149 0.03 13.04 16.94
N GLN A 150 1.33 12.87 16.78
CA GLN A 150 2.01 11.60 16.62
C GLN A 150 2.93 11.35 17.82
N PRO A 151 2.98 10.13 18.38
CA PRO A 151 3.80 9.85 19.55
C PRO A 151 5.31 9.92 19.23
N ASN A 152 6.08 10.53 20.11
CA ASN A 152 7.53 10.40 20.09
C ASN A 152 7.97 9.08 20.77
N SER A 153 9.27 8.76 20.72
CA SER A 153 9.81 7.48 21.24
C SER A 153 9.54 7.23 22.74
N VAL A 154 9.40 8.28 23.54
CA VAL A 154 9.05 8.15 24.97
C VAL A 154 7.56 7.84 25.14
N GLN A 155 6.70 8.53 24.39
CA GLN A 155 5.26 8.35 24.42
C GLN A 155 4.82 6.99 23.85
N GLN A 156 5.61 6.41 22.94
CA GLN A 156 5.40 5.05 22.42
C GLN A 156 5.49 4.00 23.55
N GLY A 157 6.31 4.21 24.56
CA GLY A 157 6.44 3.27 25.67
C GLY A 157 6.90 1.87 25.27
N GLY A 158 7.61 1.75 24.13
CA GLY A 158 8.05 0.47 23.58
C GLY A 158 7.03 -0.25 22.69
N MET A 159 5.83 0.33 22.49
CA MET A 159 4.82 -0.19 21.57
C MET A 159 5.15 0.21 20.13
N GLY A 160 4.79 -0.66 19.18
CA GLY A 160 4.74 -0.33 17.77
C GLY A 160 3.46 0.44 17.39
N ASP A 161 3.42 0.91 16.17
CA ASP A 161 2.25 1.61 15.60
C ASP A 161 0.99 0.73 15.60
N TRP A 162 1.12 -0.52 15.21
CA TRP A 162 0.02 -1.50 15.23
C TRP A 162 -0.47 -1.77 16.65
N ASP A 163 0.44 -1.95 17.62
CA ASP A 163 0.06 -2.18 19.01
C ASP A 163 -0.70 -0.98 19.58
N MET A 164 -0.26 0.24 19.25
CA MET A 164 -0.98 1.45 19.65
C MET A 164 -2.35 1.56 18.99
N PHE A 165 -2.47 1.19 17.72
CA PHE A 165 -3.76 1.17 17.04
C PHE A 165 -4.69 0.14 17.68
N MET A 166 -4.27 -1.11 17.82
CA MET A 166 -5.06 -2.19 18.41
C MET A 166 -5.45 -1.92 19.88
N SER A 167 -4.64 -1.16 20.60
CA SER A 167 -4.99 -0.74 21.98
C SER A 167 -5.99 0.42 22.05
N GLY A 168 -6.51 0.91 20.91
CA GLY A 168 -7.45 2.02 20.85
C GLY A 168 -6.86 3.39 21.16
N ARG A 169 -5.53 3.54 21.16
CA ARG A 169 -4.82 4.80 21.48
C ARG A 169 -4.46 5.63 20.26
N LEU A 170 -4.75 5.14 19.06
CA LEU A 170 -4.38 5.79 17.81
C LEU A 170 -5.60 5.98 16.92
N GLY A 171 -5.83 7.22 16.46
CA GLY A 171 -6.94 7.58 15.60
C GLY A 171 -6.77 7.13 14.16
N MET A 172 -5.59 7.28 13.61
CA MET A 172 -5.27 6.98 12.21
C MET A 172 -3.89 6.32 12.07
N ILE A 173 -3.79 5.42 11.10
CA ILE A 173 -2.53 4.77 10.74
C ILE A 173 -2.51 4.52 9.21
N PRO A 174 -1.61 5.15 8.44
CA PRO A 174 -1.31 4.73 7.09
C PRO A 174 -0.52 3.43 7.13
N THR A 175 -1.13 2.35 6.70
CA THR A 175 -0.47 1.04 6.61
C THR A 175 -1.13 0.19 5.52
N GLY A 176 -0.53 -0.95 5.20
CA GLY A 176 -0.99 -1.76 4.09
C GLY A 176 -2.13 -2.71 4.44
N ILE A 177 -2.74 -3.23 3.38
CA ILE A 177 -3.85 -4.18 3.47
C ILE A 177 -3.50 -5.46 4.24
N TRP A 178 -2.23 -5.78 4.36
CA TRP A 178 -1.71 -6.91 5.16
C TRP A 178 -1.97 -6.77 6.66
N ALA A 179 -2.37 -5.59 7.15
CA ALA A 179 -2.77 -5.37 8.53
C ALA A 179 -4.22 -5.81 8.81
N PHE A 180 -5.07 -5.97 7.80
CA PHE A 180 -6.51 -6.12 7.97
C PHE A 180 -6.88 -7.33 8.82
N GLN A 181 -6.27 -8.48 8.58
CA GLN A 181 -6.55 -9.67 9.37
C GLN A 181 -6.19 -9.46 10.84
N THR A 182 -4.99 -8.94 11.10
CA THR A 182 -4.52 -8.67 12.47
C THR A 182 -5.44 -7.69 13.19
N PHE A 183 -5.89 -6.62 12.53
CA PHE A 183 -6.78 -5.64 13.14
C PHE A 183 -8.19 -6.19 13.33
N THR A 184 -8.68 -7.01 12.42
CA THR A 184 -9.97 -7.71 12.56
C THR A 184 -9.97 -8.64 13.79
N GLU A 185 -8.88 -9.32 14.06
CA GLU A 185 -8.76 -10.27 15.16
C GLU A 185 -8.50 -9.61 16.52
N ASN A 186 -7.89 -8.40 16.55
CA ASN A 186 -7.35 -7.83 17.78
C ASN A 186 -7.90 -6.43 18.16
N CYS A 187 -8.67 -5.77 17.31
CA CYS A 187 -9.30 -4.50 17.66
C CYS A 187 -10.68 -4.74 18.29
N ASP A 188 -10.89 -4.20 19.50
CA ASP A 188 -12.17 -4.25 20.20
C ASP A 188 -13.08 -3.03 19.87
N PHE A 189 -12.76 -2.25 18.84
CA PHE A 189 -13.47 -1.07 18.39
C PHE A 189 -13.76 -1.12 16.88
N ALA A 190 -14.71 -0.31 16.42
CA ALA A 190 -15.02 -0.19 15.00
C ALA A 190 -13.92 0.58 14.25
N TRP A 191 -13.45 0.03 13.14
CA TRP A 191 -12.47 0.66 12.27
C TRP A 191 -12.86 0.51 10.80
N ASP A 192 -12.32 1.39 9.97
CA ASP A 192 -12.54 1.36 8.53
C ASP A 192 -11.34 1.96 7.80
N ILE A 193 -11.41 2.04 6.48
CA ILE A 193 -10.35 2.56 5.63
C ILE A 193 -10.84 3.65 4.69
N ALA A 194 -9.90 4.46 4.23
CA ALA A 194 -10.08 5.39 3.13
C ALA A 194 -8.86 5.37 2.21
N VAL A 195 -9.03 5.86 0.99
CA VAL A 195 -7.90 6.22 0.12
C VAL A 195 -6.99 7.17 0.88
N GLU A 196 -5.69 7.00 0.78
CA GLU A 196 -4.75 7.84 1.51
C GLU A 196 -4.82 9.30 1.00
N PRO A 197 -5.09 10.27 1.90
CA PRO A 197 -5.20 11.67 1.52
C PRO A 197 -3.88 12.23 1.00
N GLY A 198 -3.96 13.01 -0.07
CA GLY A 198 -2.83 13.73 -0.62
C GLY A 198 -2.81 15.20 -0.22
N SER A 199 -1.90 15.97 -0.82
CA SER A 199 -1.84 17.44 -0.71
C SER A 199 -2.08 18.06 -2.08
N THR A 200 -1.07 18.13 -2.94
CA THR A 200 -1.19 18.59 -4.33
C THR A 200 -1.83 17.52 -5.22
N GLN A 201 -1.57 16.27 -4.92
CA GLN A 201 -2.12 15.09 -5.58
C GLN A 201 -2.18 13.93 -4.60
N LYS A 202 -2.94 12.90 -4.93
CA LYS A 202 -2.92 11.63 -4.20
C LYS A 202 -1.72 10.80 -4.64
N ALA A 203 -1.18 10.02 -3.75
CA ALA A 203 -0.19 8.99 -4.03
C ALA A 203 -0.18 7.98 -2.89
N THR A 204 0.04 6.73 -3.21
CA THR A 204 0.22 5.66 -2.23
C THR A 204 1.37 4.73 -2.64
N HIS A 205 1.80 3.89 -1.73
CA HIS A 205 2.71 2.79 -2.07
C HIS A 205 1.93 1.64 -2.68
N PHE A 206 2.44 1.17 -3.78
CA PHE A 206 2.06 -0.07 -4.41
C PHE A 206 3.15 -1.11 -4.20
N PHE A 207 2.76 -2.27 -3.70
CA PHE A 207 3.64 -3.43 -3.54
C PHE A 207 3.07 -4.58 -4.35
N SER A 208 3.93 -5.29 -5.05
CA SER A 208 3.54 -6.46 -5.82
C SER A 208 4.67 -7.48 -5.76
N ASN A 209 4.31 -8.73 -5.59
CA ASN A 209 5.18 -9.84 -5.87
C ASN A 209 4.88 -10.35 -7.27
N CYS A 210 5.88 -10.91 -7.91
CA CYS A 210 5.72 -11.55 -9.19
C CYS A 210 6.22 -12.98 -9.16
N VAL A 211 5.66 -13.80 -10.02
CA VAL A 211 6.22 -15.10 -10.35
C VAL A 211 7.01 -14.98 -11.64
N VAL A 212 8.18 -15.57 -11.64
CA VAL A 212 9.18 -15.47 -12.72
C VAL A 212 9.61 -16.84 -13.18
N MET A 213 10.08 -16.92 -14.43
CA MET A 213 10.59 -18.15 -15.03
C MET A 213 12.12 -18.19 -15.04
N ASN A 214 12.69 -19.31 -14.63
CA ASN A 214 14.12 -19.55 -14.70
C ASN A 214 14.55 -19.67 -16.18
N PRO A 215 15.58 -18.95 -16.65
CA PRO A 215 16.06 -19.04 -18.02
C PRO A 215 16.67 -20.41 -18.38
N GLU A 216 17.00 -21.22 -17.38
CA GLU A 216 17.56 -22.56 -17.56
C GLU A 216 16.49 -23.67 -17.47
N THR A 217 15.21 -23.34 -17.45
CA THR A 217 14.14 -24.35 -17.44
C THR A 217 14.12 -25.16 -18.74
N GLU A 218 13.93 -26.46 -18.61
CA GLU A 218 13.73 -27.36 -19.75
C GLU A 218 12.25 -27.41 -20.21
N HIS A 219 11.35 -26.71 -19.49
CA HIS A 219 9.90 -26.72 -19.68
C HIS A 219 9.30 -25.31 -19.80
N PRO A 220 9.82 -24.42 -20.70
CA PRO A 220 9.40 -23.02 -20.73
C PRO A 220 7.93 -22.79 -21.10
N GLU A 221 7.34 -23.64 -21.95
CA GLU A 221 5.94 -23.52 -22.36
C GLU A 221 5.00 -23.89 -21.21
N GLU A 222 5.25 -25.00 -20.53
CA GLU A 222 4.45 -25.47 -19.40
C GLU A 222 4.58 -24.51 -18.19
N VAL A 223 5.77 -23.96 -17.98
CA VAL A 223 5.97 -22.96 -16.92
C VAL A 223 5.20 -21.68 -17.25
N ALA A 224 5.27 -21.18 -18.48
CA ALA A 224 4.52 -19.98 -18.88
C ALA A 224 3.01 -20.18 -18.72
N GLU A 225 2.48 -21.36 -19.11
CA GLU A 225 1.06 -21.70 -18.93
C GLU A 225 0.68 -21.75 -17.44
N TRP A 226 1.51 -22.39 -16.61
CA TRP A 226 1.30 -22.45 -15.16
C TRP A 226 1.30 -21.05 -14.52
N LEU A 227 2.27 -20.21 -14.85
CA LEU A 227 2.37 -18.86 -14.30
C LEU A 227 1.16 -18.00 -14.73
N ALA A 228 0.73 -18.11 -15.98
CA ALA A 228 -0.45 -17.41 -16.46
C ALA A 228 -1.73 -17.89 -15.75
N TRP A 229 -1.92 -19.20 -15.58
CA TRP A 229 -3.05 -19.74 -14.83
C TRP A 229 -3.04 -19.26 -13.38
N LEU A 230 -1.89 -19.35 -12.70
CA LEU A 230 -1.73 -18.95 -11.31
C LEU A 230 -2.11 -17.49 -11.08
N THR A 231 -1.74 -16.60 -12.01
CA THR A 231 -1.88 -15.15 -11.81
C THR A 231 -3.17 -14.56 -12.40
N SER A 232 -3.71 -15.16 -13.47
CA SER A 232 -4.84 -14.58 -14.22
C SER A 232 -6.13 -15.40 -14.21
N SER A 233 -6.12 -16.66 -13.72
CA SER A 233 -7.36 -17.44 -13.68
C SER A 233 -8.25 -17.07 -12.52
N THR A 234 -9.56 -17.06 -12.76
CA THR A 234 -10.55 -16.82 -11.70
C THR A 234 -10.51 -17.92 -10.63
N GLU A 235 -10.25 -19.18 -11.04
CA GLU A 235 -10.16 -20.31 -10.11
C GLU A 235 -9.01 -20.14 -9.11
N SER A 236 -7.82 -19.73 -9.60
CA SER A 236 -6.68 -19.42 -8.73
C SER A 236 -7.00 -18.25 -7.80
N ALA A 237 -7.62 -17.21 -8.33
CA ALA A 237 -8.03 -16.03 -7.56
C ALA A 237 -8.99 -16.40 -6.42
N ASP A 238 -10.01 -17.21 -6.69
CA ASP A 238 -10.97 -17.65 -5.69
C ASP A 238 -10.32 -18.46 -4.56
N ILE A 239 -9.38 -19.35 -4.89
CA ILE A 239 -8.63 -20.14 -3.90
C ILE A 239 -7.79 -19.22 -3.01
N ARG A 240 -7.11 -18.24 -3.58
CA ARG A 240 -6.21 -17.33 -2.87
C ARG A 240 -6.98 -16.35 -1.98
N LEU A 241 -8.10 -15.83 -2.48
CA LEU A 241 -9.00 -14.98 -1.69
C LEU A 241 -9.60 -15.74 -0.50
N ALA A 242 -10.04 -16.99 -0.73
CA ALA A 242 -10.57 -17.83 0.34
C ALA A 242 -9.54 -18.19 1.40
N ALA A 243 -8.26 -18.30 1.00
CA ALA A 243 -7.14 -18.54 1.92
C ALA A 243 -6.70 -17.26 2.67
N GLY A 244 -7.15 -16.09 2.24
CA GLY A 244 -6.81 -14.79 2.87
C GLY A 244 -5.34 -14.40 2.72
N TRP A 245 -4.65 -14.92 1.71
CA TRP A 245 -3.21 -14.71 1.56
C TRP A 245 -2.86 -13.33 0.99
N ASP A 246 -3.52 -12.95 -0.09
CA ASP A 246 -3.23 -11.74 -0.83
C ASP A 246 -4.39 -11.34 -1.76
N LEU A 247 -4.22 -10.24 -2.47
CA LEU A 247 -5.12 -9.83 -3.54
C LEU A 247 -4.52 -10.18 -4.90
N PRO A 248 -5.20 -11.02 -5.70
CA PRO A 248 -4.83 -11.26 -7.08
C PRO A 248 -4.85 -9.97 -7.91
N ALA A 249 -3.86 -9.77 -8.75
CA ALA A 249 -3.74 -8.58 -9.57
C ALA A 249 -4.64 -8.61 -10.83
N LEU A 250 -5.93 -8.92 -10.66
CA LEU A 250 -6.91 -8.99 -11.73
C LEU A 250 -7.47 -7.61 -12.09
N LYS A 251 -7.78 -7.42 -13.36
CA LYS A 251 -8.42 -6.21 -13.90
C LYS A 251 -9.92 -6.16 -13.61
N ASP A 252 -10.58 -7.30 -13.66
CA ASP A 252 -12.02 -7.39 -13.40
C ASP A 252 -12.31 -7.48 -11.89
N LEU A 253 -12.77 -6.37 -11.32
CA LEU A 253 -13.15 -6.30 -9.91
C LEU A 253 -14.36 -7.18 -9.57
N ASN A 254 -15.18 -7.60 -10.55
CA ASN A 254 -16.26 -8.55 -10.25
C ASN A 254 -15.71 -9.92 -9.88
N ALA A 255 -14.55 -10.30 -10.40
CA ALA A 255 -13.85 -11.51 -9.98
C ALA A 255 -13.37 -11.44 -8.52
N LEU A 256 -13.32 -10.24 -7.94
CA LEU A 256 -12.91 -9.98 -6.56
C LEU A 256 -14.10 -9.56 -5.67
N SER A 257 -15.35 -9.76 -6.11
CA SER A 257 -16.55 -9.33 -5.40
C SER A 257 -16.64 -9.90 -3.98
N SER A 258 -16.23 -11.15 -3.78
CA SER A 258 -16.18 -11.77 -2.45
C SER A 258 -15.25 -11.05 -1.48
N TYR A 259 -14.14 -10.49 -1.98
CA TYR A 259 -13.24 -9.68 -1.17
C TYR A 259 -13.90 -8.36 -0.71
N LEU A 260 -14.70 -7.74 -1.58
CA LEU A 260 -15.38 -6.47 -1.28
C LEU A 260 -16.47 -6.63 -0.21
N GLU A 261 -16.98 -7.85 0.01
CA GLU A 261 -18.02 -8.16 1.00
C GLU A 261 -17.48 -8.49 2.39
N ILE A 262 -16.16 -8.68 2.54
CA ILE A 262 -15.54 -8.99 3.83
C ILE A 262 -15.48 -7.73 4.70
N THR A 263 -15.98 -7.80 5.91
CA THR A 263 -15.94 -6.69 6.88
C THR A 263 -15.41 -7.16 8.24
N PRO A 264 -14.72 -6.31 9.03
CA PRO A 264 -14.18 -5.01 8.62
C PRO A 264 -13.00 -5.15 7.64
N PRO A 265 -12.59 -4.08 6.96
CA PRO A 265 -13.22 -2.77 6.85
C PRO A 265 -14.42 -2.78 5.91
N ASP A 266 -15.36 -1.83 6.09
CA ASP A 266 -16.55 -1.72 5.23
C ASP A 266 -16.21 -1.14 3.86
N ASN A 267 -15.22 -0.23 3.80
CA ASN A 267 -14.82 0.47 2.57
C ASN A 267 -13.65 -0.23 1.84
N ARG A 268 -13.69 -1.55 1.67
CA ARG A 268 -12.62 -2.28 0.93
C ARG A 268 -12.39 -1.80 -0.50
N LYS A 269 -13.38 -1.13 -1.07
CA LYS A 269 -13.28 -0.51 -2.39
C LYS A 269 -12.11 0.49 -2.48
N ALA A 270 -11.80 1.21 -1.39
CA ALA A 270 -10.67 2.14 -1.33
C ALA A 270 -9.32 1.50 -1.68
N VAL A 271 -9.16 0.18 -1.47
CA VAL A 271 -7.95 -0.56 -1.86
C VAL A 271 -7.75 -0.50 -3.39
N PHE A 272 -8.81 -0.69 -4.15
CA PHE A 272 -8.76 -0.68 -5.61
C PHE A 272 -8.71 0.75 -6.18
N GLU A 273 -9.44 1.67 -5.56
CA GLU A 273 -9.41 3.10 -5.93
C GLU A 273 -8.02 3.71 -5.73
N SER A 274 -7.26 3.20 -4.78
CA SER A 274 -5.87 3.62 -4.56
C SER A 274 -4.89 3.21 -5.67
N LEU A 275 -5.28 2.31 -6.58
CA LEU A 275 -4.43 1.92 -7.73
C LEU A 275 -4.39 2.99 -8.82
N ASP A 276 -5.27 3.97 -8.77
CA ASP A 276 -5.35 5.05 -9.76
C ASP A 276 -4.38 6.22 -9.44
N TYR A 277 -3.58 6.11 -8.36
CA TYR A 277 -2.76 7.21 -7.85
C TYR A 277 -1.28 6.91 -7.77
#